data_d22f3b6e95363a940745ce4925aeccaf
#
_entry.id   d22f3b6e95363a940745ce4925aeccaf
#
_cell.length_a   1.000
_cell.length_b   1.000
_cell.length_c   1.000
_cell.angle_alpha   90.00
_cell.angle_beta   90.00
_cell.angle_gamma   90.00
#
_symmetry.space_group_name_H-M   'P 1'
#
loop_
_entity.id
_entity.type
_entity.pdbx_description
1 polymer ?
#
loop_
_entity_poly.entity_id
_entity_poly.type
_entity_poly.pdbx_seq_one_letter_code
_entity_poly.pdbx_strand_id
1 'polypeptide(L)'
;MSVLFLIQFIIVLVCILLGAQAGGIGLGVFGGLGLAILTFGFGLEPTSPPIDVMLMMMAVVAAASAMQAAGGLDLMVKAATKLLRKNPKYITFMAPAVTYIFTIFAGTGHVAYSVLPVIAEVARRNGIRPERPLSMAVIASQFSIVASPIAAAVTSAVSYLTPYHLSIGQILMVTMPSTVLGIAIACIFVNKMGKELKDDPEYQRRLKDPAYQEIFAAQVSEMEMESSAGERSAKISLFIFICAAVLVVILGSSSAFRPAFAQADGTMKALTMPHTIEIVMLTAGALIIMLCKPDGTAITRGSVFHAGMRAAMAIFGVAWLGDTLFNAHLDELKTLVSGLVETAPWTFAFALFAFSVLVNSQGATVATLFPLGVSLGIPPEIMVGTFVAVNGYFFIPNYGPIIASIDFDTTGTTRIGRYILNHSFMIPGLLSMAFSLVLGLAFAKMLL
;
A
#
# COMPACT_ATOMS: atom_id res chain seq x y z
N MET A 1 -19.49 13.00 -23.61
CA MET A 1 -18.18 13.57 -23.21
C MET A 1 -17.81 14.69 -24.15
N SER A 2 -17.55 15.89 -23.62
CA SER A 2 -17.08 17.02 -24.42
C SER A 2 -15.66 16.76 -24.95
N VAL A 3 -15.34 17.31 -26.13
CA VAL A 3 -13.97 17.25 -26.67
C VAL A 3 -12.99 17.92 -25.71
N LEU A 4 -13.44 18.96 -25.01
CA LEU A 4 -12.63 19.68 -24.03
C LEU A 4 -12.24 18.78 -22.84
N PHE A 5 -13.20 18.05 -22.25
CA PHE A 5 -12.93 17.06 -21.20
C PHE A 5 -11.90 16.02 -21.66
N LEU A 6 -12.07 15.49 -22.87
CA LEU A 6 -11.17 14.47 -23.38
C LEU A 6 -9.71 14.99 -23.52
N ILE A 7 -9.53 16.22 -24.01
CA ILE A 7 -8.20 16.84 -24.13
C ILE A 7 -7.58 17.03 -22.73
N GLN A 8 -8.33 17.58 -21.79
CA GLN A 8 -7.86 17.81 -20.41
C GLN A 8 -7.56 16.48 -19.69
N PHE A 9 -8.39 15.46 -19.89
CA PHE A 9 -8.16 14.12 -19.34
C PHE A 9 -6.89 13.47 -19.92
N ILE A 10 -6.64 13.61 -21.22
CA ILE A 10 -5.39 13.14 -21.84
C ILE A 10 -4.18 13.86 -21.25
N ILE A 11 -4.25 15.17 -21.01
CA ILE A 11 -3.18 15.93 -20.36
C ILE A 11 -2.89 15.38 -18.97
N VAL A 12 -3.94 15.11 -18.17
CA VAL A 12 -3.81 14.50 -16.85
C VAL A 12 -3.12 13.14 -16.94
N LEU A 13 -3.56 12.26 -17.84
CA LEU A 13 -2.94 10.95 -18.06
C LEU A 13 -1.46 11.06 -18.46
N VAL A 14 -1.13 11.97 -19.39
CA VAL A 14 0.26 12.21 -19.82
C VAL A 14 1.11 12.68 -18.65
N CYS A 15 0.64 13.62 -17.84
CA CYS A 15 1.37 14.10 -16.65
C CYS A 15 1.58 12.97 -15.64
N ILE A 16 0.57 12.14 -15.38
CA ILE A 16 0.70 10.97 -14.49
C ILE A 16 1.74 9.98 -15.03
N LEU A 17 1.70 9.67 -16.33
CA LEU A 17 2.65 8.74 -16.95
C LEU A 17 4.09 9.27 -16.90
N LEU A 18 4.30 10.55 -17.22
CA LEU A 18 5.62 11.18 -17.12
C LEU A 18 6.11 11.20 -15.67
N GLY A 19 5.23 11.50 -14.73
CA GLY A 19 5.54 11.47 -13.29
C GLY A 19 5.92 10.07 -12.81
N ALA A 20 5.22 9.04 -13.25
CA ALA A 20 5.53 7.64 -12.93
C ALA A 20 6.88 7.21 -13.53
N GLN A 21 7.19 7.61 -14.77
CA GLN A 21 8.48 7.33 -15.40
C GLN A 21 9.65 8.06 -14.72
N ALA A 22 9.43 9.30 -14.26
CA ALA A 22 10.48 10.06 -13.55
C ALA A 22 10.81 9.43 -12.18
N GLY A 23 9.88 8.69 -11.56
CA GLY A 23 10.08 8.06 -10.26
C GLY A 23 10.21 9.06 -9.11
N GLY A 24 10.61 8.58 -7.93
CA GLY A 24 10.83 9.42 -6.76
C GLY A 24 9.63 10.30 -6.41
N ILE A 25 9.76 11.62 -6.45
CA ILE A 25 8.70 12.62 -6.26
C ILE A 25 8.01 13.02 -7.58
N GLY A 26 8.38 12.38 -8.69
CA GLY A 26 7.92 12.74 -10.04
C GLY A 26 6.41 12.84 -10.16
N LEU A 27 5.66 11.87 -9.61
CA LEU A 27 4.19 11.91 -9.61
C LEU A 27 3.65 13.22 -9.04
N GLY A 28 4.17 13.68 -7.92
CA GLY A 28 3.74 14.94 -7.32
C GLY A 28 4.06 16.16 -8.17
N VAL A 29 5.29 16.24 -8.67
CA VAL A 29 5.77 17.41 -9.44
C VAL A 29 5.07 17.49 -10.80
N PHE A 30 4.94 16.39 -11.53
CA PHE A 30 4.19 16.35 -12.79
C PHE A 30 2.68 16.52 -12.58
N GLY A 31 2.14 16.13 -11.42
CA GLY A 31 0.79 16.49 -11.02
C GLY A 31 0.61 18.01 -10.93
N GLY A 32 1.58 18.72 -10.31
CA GLY A 32 1.62 20.18 -10.29
C GLY A 32 1.74 20.82 -11.68
N LEU A 33 2.53 20.22 -12.59
CA LEU A 33 2.62 20.66 -13.98
C LEU A 33 1.26 20.53 -14.69
N GLY A 34 0.60 19.38 -14.54
CA GLY A 34 -0.74 19.16 -15.10
C GLY A 34 -1.74 20.18 -14.57
N LEU A 35 -1.72 20.43 -13.25
CA LEU A 35 -2.57 21.44 -12.63
C LEU A 35 -2.32 22.84 -13.20
N ALA A 36 -1.06 23.21 -13.38
CA ALA A 36 -0.70 24.48 -14.01
C ALA A 36 -1.26 24.60 -15.43
N ILE A 37 -1.16 23.56 -16.24
CA ILE A 37 -1.74 23.53 -17.59
C ILE A 37 -3.27 23.68 -17.52
N LEU A 38 -3.95 22.94 -16.64
CA LEU A 38 -5.41 23.03 -16.51
C LEU A 38 -5.84 24.42 -16.02
N THR A 39 -5.15 25.00 -15.05
CA THR A 39 -5.52 26.29 -14.45
C THR A 39 -5.14 27.45 -15.35
N PHE A 40 -3.89 27.58 -15.75
CA PHE A 40 -3.39 28.73 -16.51
C PHE A 40 -3.64 28.61 -18.02
N GLY A 41 -3.70 27.38 -18.56
CA GLY A 41 -3.95 27.14 -19.97
C GLY A 41 -5.43 27.02 -20.33
N PHE A 42 -6.22 26.36 -19.49
CA PHE A 42 -7.65 26.12 -19.75
C PHE A 42 -8.59 26.92 -18.84
N GLY A 43 -8.08 27.66 -17.85
CA GLY A 43 -8.89 28.48 -16.95
C GLY A 43 -9.72 27.70 -15.94
N LEU A 44 -9.35 26.44 -15.63
CA LEU A 44 -10.03 25.68 -14.59
C LEU A 44 -9.69 26.25 -13.21
N GLU A 45 -10.71 26.45 -12.39
CA GLU A 45 -10.54 26.84 -10.99
C GLU A 45 -9.96 25.67 -10.20
N PRO A 46 -8.77 25.81 -9.56
CA PRO A 46 -8.16 24.73 -8.82
C PRO A 46 -8.93 24.47 -7.51
N THR A 47 -9.18 23.21 -7.19
CA THR A 47 -9.71 22.80 -5.89
C THR A 47 -8.67 23.00 -4.78
N SER A 48 -9.00 22.65 -3.54
CA SER A 48 -8.04 22.63 -2.43
C SER A 48 -7.21 21.36 -2.45
N PRO A 49 -5.89 21.42 -2.17
CA PRO A 49 -5.09 20.21 -2.00
C PRO A 49 -5.56 19.40 -0.78
N PRO A 50 -5.34 18.09 -0.74
CA PRO A 50 -5.80 17.21 0.34
C PRO A 50 -4.90 17.34 1.61
N ILE A 51 -4.95 18.50 2.27
CA ILE A 51 -4.04 18.89 3.37
C ILE A 51 -4.13 17.90 4.54
N ASP A 52 -5.35 17.58 5.01
CA ASP A 52 -5.55 16.66 6.15
C ASP A 52 -4.91 15.30 5.89
N VAL A 53 -5.08 14.76 4.68
CA VAL A 53 -4.48 13.49 4.29
C VAL A 53 -2.95 13.56 4.32
N MET A 54 -2.38 14.65 3.82
CA MET A 54 -0.93 14.86 3.82
C MET A 54 -0.38 14.98 5.25
N LEU A 55 -1.04 15.73 6.13
CA LEU A 55 -0.60 15.90 7.51
C LEU A 55 -0.71 14.60 8.31
N MET A 56 -1.82 13.85 8.18
CA MET A 56 -1.94 12.52 8.77
C MET A 56 -0.79 11.60 8.34
N MET A 57 -0.48 11.57 7.04
CA MET A 57 0.62 10.75 6.53
C MET A 57 1.96 11.18 7.11
N MET A 58 2.25 12.47 7.17
CA MET A 58 3.51 12.98 7.72
C MET A 58 3.68 12.59 9.20
N ALA A 59 2.62 12.63 9.99
CA ALA A 59 2.63 12.21 11.38
C ALA A 59 2.93 10.71 11.53
N VAL A 60 2.27 9.87 10.72
CA VAL A 60 2.51 8.42 10.69
C VAL A 60 3.95 8.11 10.26
N VAL A 61 4.42 8.75 9.19
CA VAL A 61 5.78 8.56 8.66
C VAL A 61 6.83 8.96 9.69
N ALA A 62 6.62 10.04 10.44
CA ALA A 62 7.54 10.46 11.51
C ALA A 62 7.67 9.37 12.60
N ALA A 63 6.54 8.83 13.09
CA ALA A 63 6.55 7.77 14.09
C ALA A 63 7.18 6.46 13.57
N ALA A 64 6.80 6.03 12.38
CA ALA A 64 7.31 4.80 11.77
C ALA A 64 8.81 4.88 11.46
N SER A 65 9.29 6.06 11.03
CA SER A 65 10.72 6.29 10.77
C SER A 65 11.53 6.32 12.07
N ALA A 66 10.98 6.90 13.16
CA ALA A 66 11.60 6.85 14.47
C ALA A 66 11.69 5.40 15.00
N MET A 67 10.63 4.59 14.81
CA MET A 67 10.65 3.15 15.14
C MET A 67 11.71 2.41 14.31
N GLN A 68 11.80 2.67 12.99
CA GLN A 68 12.82 2.08 12.13
C GLN A 68 14.24 2.43 12.63
N ALA A 69 14.51 3.70 12.87
CA ALA A 69 15.83 4.16 13.33
C ALA A 69 16.19 3.60 14.72
N ALA A 70 15.20 3.30 15.57
CA ALA A 70 15.39 2.65 16.87
C ALA A 70 15.55 1.12 16.77
N GLY A 71 15.56 0.53 15.57
CA GLY A 71 15.74 -0.92 15.34
C GLY A 71 14.47 -1.76 15.42
N GLY A 72 13.29 -1.14 15.58
CA GLY A 72 12.02 -1.89 15.69
C GLY A 72 11.72 -2.72 14.44
N LEU A 73 12.02 -2.20 13.25
CA LEU A 73 11.86 -2.94 12.00
C LEU A 73 12.82 -4.13 11.91
N ASP A 74 14.07 -3.96 12.33
CA ASP A 74 15.07 -5.05 12.34
C ASP A 74 14.66 -6.19 13.27
N LEU A 75 14.06 -5.87 14.42
CA LEU A 75 13.51 -6.87 15.33
C LEU A 75 12.39 -7.69 14.67
N MET A 76 11.50 -7.03 13.91
CA MET A 76 10.46 -7.72 13.13
C MET A 76 11.09 -8.65 12.08
N VAL A 77 12.11 -8.19 11.35
CA VAL A 77 12.83 -8.98 10.34
C VAL A 77 13.50 -10.21 10.96
N LYS A 78 14.17 -10.06 12.11
CA LYS A 78 14.76 -11.19 12.85
C LYS A 78 13.72 -12.24 13.24
N ALA A 79 12.57 -11.79 13.76
CA ALA A 79 11.47 -12.70 14.12
C ALA A 79 10.91 -13.44 12.89
N ALA A 80 10.71 -12.73 11.78
CA ALA A 80 10.24 -13.30 10.52
C ALA A 80 11.22 -14.34 9.98
N THR A 81 12.51 -14.03 9.93
CA THR A 81 13.56 -14.93 9.48
C THR A 81 13.55 -16.24 10.26
N LYS A 82 13.48 -16.16 11.60
CA LYS A 82 13.39 -17.33 12.47
C LYS A 82 12.15 -18.17 12.18
N LEU A 83 11.01 -17.51 11.97
CA LEU A 83 9.75 -18.19 11.66
C LEU A 83 9.80 -18.92 10.31
N LEU A 84 10.25 -18.24 9.26
CA LEU A 84 10.36 -18.79 7.91
C LEU A 84 11.33 -19.98 7.84
N ARG A 85 12.50 -19.86 8.51
CA ARG A 85 13.49 -20.96 8.56
C ARG A 85 13.01 -22.19 9.33
N LYS A 86 12.12 -22.02 10.31
CA LYS A 86 11.60 -23.12 11.12
C LYS A 86 10.62 -24.04 10.36
N ASN A 87 9.85 -23.48 9.43
CA ASN A 87 8.79 -24.21 8.71
C ASN A 87 8.85 -23.97 7.19
N PRO A 88 9.94 -24.32 6.51
CA PRO A 88 10.16 -23.93 5.12
C PRO A 88 9.14 -24.51 4.14
N LYS A 89 8.62 -25.72 4.39
CA LYS A 89 7.63 -26.38 3.51
C LYS A 89 6.32 -25.59 3.36
N TYR A 90 6.02 -24.71 4.30
CA TYR A 90 4.82 -23.85 4.25
C TYR A 90 5.13 -22.43 3.78
N ILE A 91 6.31 -22.17 3.22
CA ILE A 91 6.79 -20.82 2.92
C ILE A 91 5.87 -20.06 1.97
N THR A 92 5.17 -20.72 1.05
CA THR A 92 4.20 -20.08 0.13
C THR A 92 3.02 -19.44 0.87
N PHE A 93 2.70 -19.91 2.08
CA PHE A 93 1.67 -19.35 2.95
C PHE A 93 2.24 -18.44 4.02
N MET A 94 3.41 -18.77 4.56
CA MET A 94 4.03 -18.01 5.65
C MET A 94 4.66 -16.70 5.17
N ALA A 95 5.27 -16.71 3.98
CA ALA A 95 5.88 -15.51 3.42
C ALA A 95 4.87 -14.36 3.22
N PRO A 96 3.71 -14.56 2.56
CA PRO A 96 2.69 -13.53 2.47
C PRO A 96 2.11 -13.12 3.83
N ALA A 97 1.94 -14.05 4.79
CA ALA A 97 1.47 -13.71 6.13
C ALA A 97 2.45 -12.76 6.85
N VAL A 98 3.76 -13.04 6.75
CA VAL A 98 4.81 -12.18 7.32
C VAL A 98 4.81 -10.79 6.69
N THR A 99 4.82 -10.70 5.36
CA THR A 99 4.85 -9.40 4.67
C THR A 99 3.55 -8.63 4.87
N TYR A 100 2.42 -9.32 4.98
CA TYR A 100 1.13 -8.72 5.30
C TYR A 100 1.15 -8.06 6.68
N ILE A 101 1.59 -8.79 7.72
CA ILE A 101 1.71 -8.28 9.09
C ILE A 101 2.69 -7.09 9.13
N PHE A 102 3.84 -7.19 8.46
CA PHE A 102 4.82 -6.12 8.42
C PHE A 102 4.23 -4.83 7.84
N THR A 103 3.49 -4.94 6.75
CA THR A 103 2.88 -3.78 6.10
C THR A 103 1.77 -3.16 6.97
N ILE A 104 0.98 -3.96 7.68
CA ILE A 104 -0.03 -3.42 8.63
C ILE A 104 0.64 -2.49 9.63
N PHE A 105 1.78 -2.91 10.20
CA PHE A 105 2.48 -2.14 11.23
C PHE A 105 3.41 -1.06 10.66
N ALA A 106 3.88 -1.15 9.45
CA ALA A 106 4.72 -0.12 8.85
C ALA A 106 3.94 0.92 8.02
N GLY A 107 2.68 0.62 7.66
CA GLY A 107 1.86 1.48 6.81
C GLY A 107 2.33 1.57 5.36
N THR A 108 3.32 0.76 4.96
CA THR A 108 3.90 0.77 3.61
C THR A 108 4.35 -0.62 3.17
N GLY A 109 4.08 -1.00 1.93
CA GLY A 109 4.49 -2.28 1.35
C GLY A 109 6.00 -2.41 1.09
N HIS A 110 6.75 -1.32 1.18
CA HIS A 110 8.21 -1.33 0.97
C HIS A 110 8.98 -2.11 2.03
N VAL A 111 8.38 -2.36 3.19
CA VAL A 111 8.97 -3.23 4.23
C VAL A 111 9.21 -4.66 3.75
N ALA A 112 8.54 -5.10 2.69
CA ALA A 112 8.77 -6.39 2.07
C ALA A 112 10.24 -6.57 1.62
N TYR A 113 10.94 -5.49 1.18
CA TYR A 113 12.36 -5.55 0.80
C TYR A 113 13.24 -6.22 1.86
N SER A 114 12.92 -6.04 3.14
CA SER A 114 13.72 -6.57 4.25
C SER A 114 13.65 -8.10 4.38
N VAL A 115 12.59 -8.73 3.87
CA VAL A 115 12.35 -10.17 4.02
C VAL A 115 12.36 -10.94 2.70
N LEU A 116 12.26 -10.27 1.56
CA LEU A 116 12.28 -10.94 0.25
C LEU A 116 13.55 -11.77 0.00
N PRO A 117 14.78 -11.30 0.35
CA PRO A 117 16.00 -12.11 0.19
C PRO A 117 15.95 -13.39 1.03
N VAL A 118 15.42 -13.30 2.26
CA VAL A 118 15.25 -14.45 3.16
C VAL A 118 14.27 -15.46 2.57
N ILE A 119 13.14 -14.97 2.03
CA ILE A 119 12.13 -15.83 1.40
C ILE A 119 12.73 -16.56 0.21
N ALA A 120 13.46 -15.86 -0.66
CA ALA A 120 14.14 -16.44 -1.83
C ALA A 120 15.10 -17.57 -1.43
N GLU A 121 15.97 -17.28 -0.43
CA GLU A 121 16.96 -18.23 0.03
C GLU A 121 16.33 -19.47 0.70
N VAL A 122 15.40 -19.26 1.64
CA VAL A 122 14.73 -20.36 2.34
C VAL A 122 13.99 -21.26 1.35
N ALA A 123 13.29 -20.68 0.36
CA ALA A 123 12.63 -21.45 -0.68
C ALA A 123 13.63 -22.28 -1.50
N ARG A 124 14.68 -21.63 -2.03
CA ARG A 124 15.73 -22.29 -2.83
C ARG A 124 16.37 -23.44 -2.08
N ARG A 125 16.84 -23.23 -0.83
CA ARG A 125 17.52 -24.26 -0.02
C ARG A 125 16.65 -25.48 0.27
N ASN A 126 15.33 -25.29 0.31
CA ASN A 126 14.38 -26.38 0.56
C ASN A 126 13.76 -26.97 -0.71
N GLY A 127 14.32 -26.65 -1.89
CA GLY A 127 13.85 -27.18 -3.17
C GLY A 127 12.48 -26.65 -3.60
N ILE A 128 12.00 -25.59 -2.97
CA ILE A 128 10.72 -24.93 -3.30
C ILE A 128 10.99 -23.85 -4.35
N ARG A 129 10.17 -23.80 -5.39
CA ARG A 129 10.24 -22.76 -6.42
C ARG A 129 10.04 -21.36 -5.82
N PRO A 130 11.07 -20.46 -5.80
CA PRO A 130 10.97 -19.15 -5.16
C PRO A 130 9.90 -18.24 -5.74
N GLU A 131 9.55 -18.38 -7.02
CA GLU A 131 8.45 -17.63 -7.65
C GLU A 131 7.15 -17.68 -6.85
N ARG A 132 6.82 -18.82 -6.25
CA ARG A 132 5.56 -19.01 -5.48
C ARG A 132 5.51 -18.14 -4.23
N PRO A 133 6.42 -18.28 -3.26
CA PRO A 133 6.39 -17.47 -2.04
C PRO A 133 6.75 -16.00 -2.29
N LEU A 134 7.65 -15.68 -3.24
CA LEU A 134 8.02 -14.30 -3.54
C LEU A 134 6.86 -13.50 -4.14
N SER A 135 6.19 -14.07 -5.15
CA SER A 135 5.05 -13.38 -5.76
C SER A 135 3.93 -13.14 -4.75
N MET A 136 3.59 -14.15 -3.94
CA MET A 136 2.57 -13.99 -2.90
C MET A 136 2.98 -13.02 -1.80
N ALA A 137 4.26 -13.01 -1.39
CA ALA A 137 4.76 -12.06 -0.39
C ALA A 137 4.65 -10.60 -0.87
N VAL A 138 5.00 -10.34 -2.13
CA VAL A 138 4.87 -8.99 -2.71
C VAL A 138 3.40 -8.60 -2.81
N ILE A 139 2.53 -9.45 -3.35
CA ILE A 139 1.10 -9.18 -3.47
C ILE A 139 0.50 -8.92 -2.08
N ALA A 140 0.80 -9.76 -1.09
CA ALA A 140 0.28 -9.62 0.27
C ALA A 140 0.73 -8.30 0.93
N SER A 141 2.00 -7.90 0.75
CA SER A 141 2.51 -6.64 1.28
C SER A 141 1.77 -5.42 0.71
N GLN A 142 1.25 -5.51 -0.50
CA GLN A 142 0.52 -4.43 -1.12
C GLN A 142 -0.97 -4.44 -0.71
N PHE A 143 -1.59 -5.60 -0.71
CA PHE A 143 -3.00 -5.75 -0.34
C PHE A 143 -3.25 -5.41 1.13
N SER A 144 -2.28 -5.62 2.01
CA SER A 144 -2.37 -5.23 3.42
C SER A 144 -2.38 -3.71 3.66
N ILE A 145 -2.03 -2.89 2.67
CA ILE A 145 -2.11 -1.42 2.78
C ILE A 145 -3.56 -0.97 3.02
N VAL A 146 -4.54 -1.58 2.37
CA VAL A 146 -5.96 -1.25 2.61
C VAL A 146 -6.51 -1.85 3.91
N ALA A 147 -5.71 -2.64 4.61
CA ALA A 147 -6.00 -3.22 5.92
C ALA A 147 -5.14 -2.62 7.04
N SER A 148 -4.27 -1.65 6.75
CA SER A 148 -3.42 -0.99 7.73
C SER A 148 -4.04 0.31 8.22
N PRO A 149 -4.30 0.46 9.53
CA PRO A 149 -4.93 1.68 10.07
C PRO A 149 -4.09 2.94 9.92
N ILE A 150 -2.81 2.78 9.64
CA ILE A 150 -1.83 3.86 9.53
C ILE A 150 -1.36 4.09 8.08
N ALA A 151 -1.84 3.29 7.12
CA ALA A 151 -1.47 3.47 5.73
C ALA A 151 -2.18 4.68 5.10
N ALA A 152 -1.49 5.37 4.21
CA ALA A 152 -1.98 6.53 3.49
C ALA A 152 -3.35 6.29 2.80
N ALA A 153 -3.54 5.11 2.23
CA ALA A 153 -4.80 4.77 1.56
C ALA A 153 -5.97 4.70 2.53
N VAL A 154 -5.78 4.10 3.73
CA VAL A 154 -6.83 3.98 4.74
C VAL A 154 -7.12 5.33 5.38
N THR A 155 -6.09 6.12 5.71
CA THR A 155 -6.27 7.46 6.28
C THR A 155 -7.01 8.39 5.30
N SER A 156 -6.69 8.30 3.99
CA SER A 156 -7.42 9.01 2.94
C SER A 156 -8.89 8.54 2.86
N ALA A 157 -9.12 7.21 2.82
CA ALA A 157 -10.47 6.66 2.75
C ALA A 157 -11.34 7.09 3.94
N VAL A 158 -10.81 7.04 5.16
CA VAL A 158 -11.50 7.51 6.37
C VAL A 158 -11.91 8.97 6.24
N SER A 159 -11.03 9.85 5.74
CA SER A 159 -11.31 11.28 5.57
C SER A 159 -12.54 11.49 4.66
N TYR A 160 -12.62 10.78 3.55
CA TYR A 160 -13.73 10.92 2.59
C TYR A 160 -15.01 10.18 3.00
N LEU A 161 -14.92 9.13 3.82
CA LEU A 161 -16.07 8.33 4.26
C LEU A 161 -16.64 8.74 5.62
N THR A 162 -15.94 9.61 6.37
CA THR A 162 -16.44 10.17 7.64
C THR A 162 -17.81 10.84 7.52
N PRO A 163 -18.16 11.59 6.46
CA PRO A 163 -19.51 12.18 6.32
C PRO A 163 -20.62 11.13 6.25
N TYR A 164 -20.32 9.89 5.89
CA TYR A 164 -21.24 8.76 5.88
C TYR A 164 -21.26 7.98 7.20
N HIS A 165 -20.64 8.53 8.26
CA HIS A 165 -20.53 7.91 9.59
C HIS A 165 -19.75 6.59 9.60
N LEU A 166 -18.96 6.30 8.58
CA LEU A 166 -18.09 5.13 8.56
C LEU A 166 -16.82 5.37 9.37
N SER A 167 -16.62 4.53 10.37
CA SER A 167 -15.43 4.53 11.22
C SER A 167 -14.29 3.74 10.58
N ILE A 168 -13.04 4.03 10.99
CA ILE A 168 -11.87 3.24 10.58
C ILE A 168 -12.04 1.76 10.95
N GLY A 169 -12.66 1.47 12.10
CA GLY A 169 -12.92 0.09 12.53
C GLY A 169 -13.83 -0.66 11.56
N GLN A 170 -14.89 -0.02 11.08
CA GLN A 170 -15.80 -0.61 10.08
C GLN A 170 -15.12 -0.85 8.75
N ILE A 171 -14.30 0.10 8.27
CA ILE A 171 -13.51 -0.09 7.05
C ILE A 171 -12.57 -1.30 7.21
N LEU A 172 -11.85 -1.40 8.33
CA LEU A 172 -10.93 -2.51 8.59
C LEU A 172 -11.64 -3.85 8.80
N MET A 173 -12.85 -3.86 9.38
CA MET A 173 -13.66 -5.09 9.51
C MET A 173 -14.06 -5.68 8.16
N VAL A 174 -14.12 -4.88 7.11
CA VAL A 174 -14.35 -5.34 5.74
C VAL A 174 -13.03 -5.67 5.04
N THR A 175 -12.07 -4.75 5.04
CA THR A 175 -10.87 -4.86 4.21
C THR A 175 -9.87 -5.89 4.73
N MET A 176 -9.70 -6.03 6.05
CA MET A 176 -8.75 -6.98 6.62
C MET A 176 -9.16 -8.45 6.37
N PRO A 177 -10.37 -8.91 6.73
CA PRO A 177 -10.72 -10.30 6.46
C PRO A 177 -10.84 -10.61 4.96
N SER A 178 -11.33 -9.67 4.14
CA SER A 178 -11.43 -9.89 2.69
C SER A 178 -10.06 -10.08 2.04
N THR A 179 -9.06 -9.28 2.40
CA THR A 179 -7.71 -9.38 1.84
C THR A 179 -6.96 -10.59 2.40
N VAL A 180 -7.07 -10.88 3.70
CA VAL A 180 -6.44 -12.08 4.31
C VAL A 180 -6.97 -13.35 3.67
N LEU A 181 -8.29 -13.50 3.57
CA LEU A 181 -8.90 -14.68 2.97
C LEU A 181 -8.65 -14.76 1.46
N GLY A 182 -8.73 -13.62 0.75
CA GLY A 182 -8.44 -13.58 -0.68
C GLY A 182 -7.01 -14.00 -1.01
N ILE A 183 -6.02 -13.52 -0.24
CA ILE A 183 -4.62 -13.94 -0.35
C ILE A 183 -4.45 -15.42 0.02
N ALA A 184 -5.07 -15.88 1.11
CA ALA A 184 -4.97 -17.28 1.53
C ALA A 184 -5.53 -18.24 0.47
N ILE A 185 -6.66 -17.91 -0.14
CA ILE A 185 -7.22 -18.69 -1.25
C ILE A 185 -6.28 -18.65 -2.46
N ALA A 186 -5.75 -17.48 -2.84
CA ALA A 186 -4.79 -17.36 -3.94
C ALA A 186 -3.53 -18.21 -3.69
N CYS A 187 -3.02 -18.27 -2.44
CA CYS A 187 -1.89 -19.12 -2.08
C CYS A 187 -2.11 -20.62 -2.40
N ILE A 188 -3.35 -21.11 -2.25
CA ILE A 188 -3.69 -22.52 -2.56
C ILE A 188 -3.43 -22.83 -4.04
N PHE A 189 -3.80 -21.89 -4.93
CA PHE A 189 -3.57 -22.03 -6.37
C PHE A 189 -2.09 -21.83 -6.72
N VAL A 190 -1.48 -20.75 -6.18
CA VAL A 190 -0.10 -20.37 -6.47
C VAL A 190 0.90 -21.44 -5.97
N ASN A 191 0.60 -22.12 -4.87
CA ASN A 191 1.44 -23.19 -4.35
C ASN A 191 1.65 -24.36 -5.35
N LYS A 192 0.76 -24.46 -6.35
CA LYS A 192 0.84 -25.48 -7.42
C LYS A 192 1.31 -24.89 -8.75
N MET A 193 1.64 -23.60 -8.82
CA MET A 193 2.07 -22.95 -10.07
C MET A 193 3.49 -23.37 -10.49
N GLY A 194 3.67 -23.50 -11.79
CA GLY A 194 4.97 -23.80 -12.39
C GLY A 194 5.49 -25.22 -12.08
N LYS A 195 6.65 -25.56 -12.64
CA LYS A 195 7.33 -26.83 -12.37
C LYS A 195 7.97 -26.79 -10.99
N GLU A 196 8.22 -27.95 -10.41
CA GLU A 196 9.06 -28.05 -9.20
C GLU A 196 10.46 -27.51 -9.49
N LEU A 197 11.14 -26.93 -8.49
CA LEU A 197 12.42 -26.27 -8.68
C LEU A 197 13.46 -27.18 -9.35
N LYS A 198 13.52 -28.44 -8.93
CA LYS A 198 14.42 -29.46 -9.50
C LYS A 198 14.18 -29.73 -11.00
N ASP A 199 12.96 -29.51 -11.49
CA ASP A 199 12.54 -29.78 -12.87
C ASP A 199 12.47 -28.47 -13.72
N ASP A 200 12.86 -27.33 -13.16
CA ASP A 200 12.88 -26.06 -13.86
C ASP A 200 14.11 -25.93 -14.77
N PRO A 201 13.95 -25.73 -16.10
CA PRO A 201 15.08 -25.69 -17.03
C PRO A 201 16.06 -24.53 -16.77
N GLU A 202 15.56 -23.37 -16.35
CA GLU A 202 16.40 -22.20 -16.08
C GLU A 202 17.25 -22.43 -14.81
N TYR A 203 16.65 -22.97 -13.76
CA TYR A 203 17.39 -23.31 -12.56
C TYR A 203 18.46 -24.38 -12.83
N GLN A 204 18.13 -25.41 -13.61
CA GLN A 204 19.10 -26.46 -14.00
C GLN A 204 20.25 -25.89 -14.84
N ARG A 205 20.00 -24.89 -15.70
CA ARG A 205 21.03 -24.15 -16.43
C ARG A 205 21.96 -23.38 -15.48
N ARG A 206 21.37 -22.64 -14.53
CA ARG A 206 22.12 -21.84 -13.55
C ARG A 206 22.96 -22.69 -12.60
N LEU A 207 22.50 -23.87 -12.21
CA LEU A 207 23.30 -24.82 -11.39
C LEU A 207 24.60 -25.26 -12.05
N LYS A 208 24.65 -25.26 -13.39
CA LYS A 208 25.86 -25.68 -14.16
C LYS A 208 26.79 -24.49 -14.44
N ASP A 209 26.38 -23.27 -14.19
CA ASP A 209 27.13 -22.04 -14.46
C ASP A 209 27.98 -21.66 -13.22
N PRO A 210 29.33 -21.62 -13.33
CA PRO A 210 30.21 -21.28 -12.21
C PRO A 210 29.92 -19.96 -11.55
N ALA A 211 29.49 -18.93 -12.32
CA ALA A 211 29.16 -17.62 -11.80
C ALA A 211 27.96 -17.68 -10.80
N TYR A 212 26.96 -18.53 -11.08
CA TYR A 212 25.84 -18.70 -10.15
C TYR A 212 26.20 -19.55 -8.94
N GLN A 213 27.15 -20.47 -9.05
CA GLN A 213 27.65 -21.26 -7.90
C GLN A 213 28.29 -20.34 -6.85
N GLU A 214 29.09 -19.36 -7.28
CA GLU A 214 29.66 -18.34 -6.38
C GLU A 214 28.57 -17.48 -5.72
N ILE A 215 27.56 -17.04 -6.47
CA ILE A 215 26.41 -16.30 -5.93
C ILE A 215 25.65 -17.13 -4.90
N PHE A 216 25.40 -18.40 -5.16
CA PHE A 216 24.73 -19.30 -4.23
C PHE A 216 25.53 -19.50 -2.92
N ALA A 217 26.86 -19.48 -3.00
CA ALA A 217 27.73 -19.57 -1.83
C ALA A 217 27.80 -18.25 -1.04
N ALA A 218 27.89 -17.11 -1.73
CA ALA A 218 27.98 -15.77 -1.12
C ALA A 218 26.71 -15.38 -0.33
N GLN A 219 25.53 -15.70 -0.83
CA GLN A 219 24.26 -15.41 -0.13
C GLN A 219 24.15 -16.02 1.27
N VAL A 220 25.00 -16.99 1.59
CA VAL A 220 25.06 -17.60 2.93
C VAL A 220 25.68 -16.65 3.96
N SER A 221 26.64 -15.83 3.55
CA SER A 221 27.46 -15.01 4.46
C SER A 221 26.85 -13.64 4.78
N GLU A 222 26.05 -13.06 3.87
CA GLU A 222 25.53 -11.70 4.02
C GLU A 222 24.34 -11.56 5.00
N MET A 223 23.68 -12.66 5.38
CA MET A 223 22.46 -12.63 6.20
C MET A 223 22.70 -12.58 7.72
N GLU A 224 23.95 -12.51 8.16
CA GLU A 224 24.32 -12.40 9.60
C GLU A 224 24.60 -10.97 10.06
N MET A 225 24.16 -9.93 9.32
CA MET A 225 24.37 -8.56 9.72
C MET A 225 23.65 -8.24 11.05
N GLU A 226 24.42 -7.92 12.06
CA GLU A 226 23.93 -7.46 13.35
C GLU A 226 23.29 -6.06 13.22
N SER A 227 22.10 -5.90 13.81
CA SER A 227 21.46 -4.59 13.97
C SER A 227 22.32 -3.72 14.89
N SER A 228 22.61 -2.50 14.47
CA SER A 228 23.38 -1.52 15.26
C SER A 228 22.59 -0.95 16.46
N ALA A 229 21.29 -1.13 16.51
CA ALA A 229 20.43 -0.69 17.60
C ALA A 229 20.36 -1.73 18.73
N GLY A 230 20.40 -1.30 19.97
CA GLY A 230 20.27 -2.19 21.12
C GLY A 230 18.89 -2.89 21.14
N GLU A 231 18.88 -4.19 21.46
CA GLU A 231 17.65 -5.01 21.46
C GLU A 231 16.52 -4.42 22.34
N ARG A 232 16.88 -3.75 23.45
CA ARG A 232 15.92 -3.08 24.32
C ARG A 232 15.26 -1.89 23.62
N SER A 233 16.02 -1.07 22.92
CA SER A 233 15.52 0.07 22.12
C SER A 233 14.54 -0.40 21.04
N ALA A 234 14.91 -1.45 20.30
CA ALA A 234 14.09 -2.04 19.28
C ALA A 234 12.73 -2.56 19.83
N LYS A 235 12.75 -3.26 20.98
CA LYS A 235 11.52 -3.74 21.63
C LYS A 235 10.61 -2.60 22.11
N ILE A 236 11.19 -1.57 22.73
CA ILE A 236 10.43 -0.41 23.23
C ILE A 236 9.80 0.36 22.07
N SER A 237 10.57 0.67 21.03
CA SER A 237 10.07 1.42 19.88
C SER A 237 8.95 0.69 19.14
N LEU A 238 9.10 -0.61 18.92
CA LEU A 238 8.07 -1.45 18.30
C LEU A 238 6.80 -1.50 19.16
N PHE A 239 6.95 -1.68 20.48
CA PHE A 239 5.82 -1.71 21.42
C PHE A 239 5.04 -0.39 21.43
N ILE A 240 5.73 0.75 21.54
CA ILE A 240 5.08 2.09 21.49
C ILE A 240 4.32 2.27 20.19
N PHE A 241 4.94 1.90 19.06
CA PHE A 241 4.34 2.08 17.74
C PHE A 241 3.09 1.20 17.56
N ILE A 242 3.13 -0.07 18.00
CA ILE A 242 1.96 -0.97 17.96
C ILE A 242 0.84 -0.43 18.86
N CYS A 243 1.18 0.01 20.09
CA CYS A 243 0.20 0.61 21.00
C CYS A 243 -0.48 1.84 20.38
N ALA A 244 0.29 2.72 19.71
CA ALA A 244 -0.26 3.88 19.02
C ALA A 244 -1.19 3.48 17.86
N ALA A 245 -0.81 2.49 17.03
CA ALA A 245 -1.65 1.99 15.96
C ALA A 245 -2.97 1.40 16.49
N VAL A 246 -2.91 0.61 17.57
CA VAL A 246 -4.11 0.08 18.22
C VAL A 246 -4.97 1.20 18.80
N LEU A 247 -4.35 2.21 19.43
CA LEU A 247 -5.06 3.36 19.98
C LEU A 247 -5.79 4.16 18.90
N VAL A 248 -5.17 4.35 17.71
CA VAL A 248 -5.82 4.97 16.54
C VAL A 248 -7.08 4.19 16.14
N VAL A 249 -7.03 2.86 16.11
CA VAL A 249 -8.20 2.03 15.79
C VAL A 249 -9.30 2.17 16.86
N ILE A 250 -8.92 2.13 18.14
CA ILE A 250 -9.90 2.27 19.25
C ILE A 250 -10.58 3.64 19.19
N LEU A 251 -9.80 4.72 19.12
CA LEU A 251 -10.34 6.08 19.05
C LEU A 251 -11.11 6.34 17.74
N GLY A 252 -10.75 5.64 16.67
CA GLY A 252 -11.43 5.72 15.38
C GLY A 252 -12.69 4.87 15.26
N SER A 253 -12.90 3.89 16.16
CA SER A 253 -14.08 3.02 16.12
C SER A 253 -15.37 3.71 16.54
N SER A 254 -15.28 4.73 17.40
CA SER A 254 -16.43 5.55 17.83
C SER A 254 -16.00 6.98 18.15
N SER A 255 -16.83 7.96 17.78
CA SER A 255 -16.62 9.35 18.19
C SER A 255 -16.71 9.54 19.71
N ALA A 256 -17.41 8.66 20.43
CA ALA A 256 -17.54 8.69 21.88
C ALA A 256 -16.21 8.45 22.62
N PHE A 257 -15.25 7.81 21.99
CA PHE A 257 -13.90 7.59 22.56
C PHE A 257 -12.95 8.79 22.40
N ARG A 258 -13.36 9.77 21.61
CA ARG A 258 -12.57 10.99 21.35
C ARG A 258 -13.06 12.15 22.21
N PRO A 259 -12.17 13.02 22.71
CA PRO A 259 -12.57 14.21 23.45
C PRO A 259 -13.43 15.10 22.57
N ALA A 260 -14.46 15.67 23.18
CA ALA A 260 -15.36 16.62 22.52
C ALA A 260 -15.15 18.03 23.07
N PHE A 261 -15.20 19.02 22.19
CA PHE A 261 -14.96 20.42 22.50
C PHE A 261 -16.19 21.26 22.16
N ALA A 262 -16.53 22.23 23.00
CA ALA A 262 -17.60 23.16 22.75
C ALA A 262 -17.26 24.05 21.54
N GLN A 263 -18.19 24.14 20.59
CA GLN A 263 -18.09 25.03 19.43
C GLN A 263 -18.71 26.41 19.77
N ALA A 264 -18.46 27.41 18.92
CA ALA A 264 -19.00 28.75 19.09
C ALA A 264 -20.54 28.82 19.10
N ASP A 265 -21.20 27.85 18.49
CA ASP A 265 -22.66 27.68 18.44
C ASP A 265 -23.23 26.91 19.66
N GLY A 266 -22.37 26.56 20.64
CA GLY A 266 -22.74 25.79 21.83
C GLY A 266 -22.86 24.27 21.62
N THR A 267 -22.64 23.77 20.41
CA THR A 267 -22.62 22.31 20.14
C THR A 267 -21.31 21.68 20.62
N MET A 268 -21.37 20.39 21.02
CA MET A 268 -20.17 19.61 21.34
C MET A 268 -19.72 18.83 20.12
N LYS A 269 -18.50 19.08 19.65
CA LYS A 269 -17.91 18.38 18.49
C LYS A 269 -16.73 17.54 18.92
N ALA A 270 -16.78 16.22 18.65
CA ALA A 270 -15.67 15.32 18.92
C ALA A 270 -14.46 15.66 18.03
N LEU A 271 -13.25 15.43 18.57
CA LEU A 271 -12.01 15.58 17.82
C LEU A 271 -12.12 14.82 16.49
N THR A 272 -11.71 15.46 15.39
CA THR A 272 -11.77 14.84 14.06
C THR A 272 -10.82 13.66 13.96
N MET A 273 -11.08 12.74 13.04
CA MET A 273 -10.22 11.57 12.85
C MET A 273 -8.81 11.96 12.34
N PRO A 274 -8.65 12.90 11.39
CA PRO A 274 -7.34 13.43 11.00
C PRO A 274 -6.52 13.90 12.22
N HIS A 275 -7.04 14.83 13.01
CA HIS A 275 -6.34 15.33 14.19
C HIS A 275 -6.04 14.24 15.22
N THR A 276 -6.94 13.24 15.37
CA THR A 276 -6.69 12.10 16.26
C THR A 276 -5.47 11.31 15.83
N ILE A 277 -5.36 10.97 14.54
CA ILE A 277 -4.22 10.25 13.98
C ILE A 277 -2.93 11.08 14.13
N GLU A 278 -2.97 12.34 13.78
CA GLU A 278 -1.83 13.26 13.87
C GLU A 278 -1.26 13.33 15.30
N ILE A 279 -2.13 13.60 16.27
CA ILE A 279 -1.73 13.75 17.68
C ILE A 279 -1.16 12.43 18.23
N VAL A 280 -1.84 11.31 18.02
CA VAL A 280 -1.41 10.00 18.52
C VAL A 280 -0.08 9.58 17.91
N MET A 281 0.07 9.74 16.59
CA MET A 281 1.30 9.29 15.90
C MET A 281 2.48 10.22 16.20
N LEU A 282 2.31 11.54 16.25
CA LEU A 282 3.38 12.45 16.67
C LEU A 282 3.80 12.18 18.12
N THR A 283 2.85 11.92 19.01
CA THR A 283 3.14 11.54 20.40
C THR A 283 3.95 10.23 20.45
N ALA A 284 3.57 9.22 19.66
CA ALA A 284 4.34 7.97 19.58
C ALA A 284 5.77 8.20 19.07
N GLY A 285 5.94 9.02 18.04
CA GLY A 285 7.25 9.44 17.53
C GLY A 285 8.09 10.12 18.61
N ALA A 286 7.51 11.07 19.35
CA ALA A 286 8.19 11.77 20.44
C ALA A 286 8.60 10.80 21.56
N LEU A 287 7.73 9.89 21.99
CA LEU A 287 8.05 8.87 23.00
C LEU A 287 9.17 7.94 22.55
N ILE A 288 9.17 7.52 21.29
CA ILE A 288 10.24 6.69 20.71
C ILE A 288 11.57 7.47 20.76
N ILE A 289 11.59 8.72 20.32
CA ILE A 289 12.80 9.56 20.31
C ILE A 289 13.31 9.77 21.74
N MET A 290 12.43 10.04 22.70
CA MET A 290 12.82 10.28 24.09
C MET A 290 13.37 9.01 24.79
N LEU A 291 12.71 7.86 24.59
CA LEU A 291 13.02 6.64 25.33
C LEU A 291 14.09 5.78 24.64
N CYS A 292 14.12 5.78 23.33
CA CYS A 292 15.04 4.96 22.52
C CYS A 292 16.26 5.74 22.02
N LYS A 293 16.19 7.07 21.97
CA LYS A 293 17.26 7.99 21.55
C LYS A 293 17.94 7.58 20.23
N PRO A 294 17.15 7.29 19.16
CA PRO A 294 17.74 7.01 17.86
C PRO A 294 18.48 8.24 17.33
N ASP A 295 19.46 8.01 16.46
CA ASP A 295 20.10 9.12 15.73
C ASP A 295 19.07 9.87 14.87
N GLY A 296 18.97 11.19 15.06
CA GLY A 296 18.05 12.04 14.33
C GLY A 296 18.26 12.01 12.82
N THR A 297 19.50 11.87 12.36
CA THR A 297 19.80 11.73 10.94
C THR A 297 19.39 10.38 10.37
N ALA A 298 19.47 9.33 11.15
CA ALA A 298 18.99 8.00 10.77
C ALA A 298 17.47 7.97 10.56
N ILE A 299 16.69 8.75 11.32
CA ILE A 299 15.24 8.86 11.15
C ILE A 299 14.90 9.34 9.73
N THR A 300 15.53 10.42 9.28
CA THR A 300 15.24 11.03 7.97
C THR A 300 15.88 10.31 6.80
N ARG A 301 16.94 9.53 7.02
CA ARG A 301 17.60 8.71 5.99
C ARG A 301 16.99 7.33 5.85
N GLY A 302 16.09 6.93 6.74
CA GLY A 302 15.44 5.62 6.72
C GLY A 302 14.55 5.42 5.48
N SER A 303 14.44 4.17 5.05
CA SER A 303 13.62 3.79 3.87
C SER A 303 12.14 4.12 4.07
N VAL A 304 11.64 4.02 5.30
CA VAL A 304 10.24 4.36 5.65
C VAL A 304 9.99 5.85 5.47
N PHE A 305 10.92 6.72 5.89
CA PHE A 305 10.80 8.16 5.69
C PHE A 305 10.76 8.53 4.20
N HIS A 306 11.69 8.01 3.41
CA HIS A 306 11.73 8.28 1.97
C HIS A 306 10.49 7.76 1.25
N ALA A 307 10.00 6.56 1.58
CA ALA A 307 8.78 6.00 1.00
C ALA A 307 7.55 6.84 1.35
N GLY A 308 7.43 7.24 2.61
CA GLY A 308 6.32 8.06 3.10
C GLY A 308 6.30 9.46 2.47
N MET A 309 7.45 10.12 2.37
CA MET A 309 7.55 11.44 1.74
C MET A 309 7.25 11.39 0.24
N ARG A 310 7.68 10.34 -0.47
CA ARG A 310 7.27 10.14 -1.87
C ARG A 310 5.77 9.99 -2.02
N ALA A 311 5.13 9.22 -1.12
CA ALA A 311 3.69 9.03 -1.14
C ALA A 311 2.93 10.35 -0.83
N ALA A 312 3.40 11.14 0.13
CA ALA A 312 2.82 12.46 0.43
C ALA A 312 2.90 13.40 -0.78
N MET A 313 4.06 13.46 -1.45
CA MET A 313 4.22 14.28 -2.65
C MET A 313 3.34 13.78 -3.80
N ALA A 314 3.22 12.46 -4.00
CA ALA A 314 2.33 11.90 -5.02
C ALA A 314 0.86 12.28 -4.77
N ILE A 315 0.39 12.16 -3.53
CA ILE A 315 -0.97 12.59 -3.14
C ILE A 315 -1.14 14.08 -3.39
N PHE A 316 -0.20 14.91 -2.96
CA PHE A 316 -0.26 16.36 -3.15
C PHE A 316 -0.51 16.71 -4.62
N GLY A 317 0.33 16.22 -5.55
CA GLY A 317 0.21 16.62 -6.95
C GLY A 317 -0.91 15.91 -7.70
N VAL A 318 -0.97 14.58 -7.64
CA VAL A 318 -1.91 13.81 -8.47
C VAL A 318 -3.34 13.94 -7.98
N ALA A 319 -3.55 13.92 -6.65
CA ALA A 319 -4.91 14.04 -6.13
C ALA A 319 -5.48 15.44 -6.39
N TRP A 320 -4.68 16.47 -6.17
CA TRP A 320 -5.11 17.85 -6.47
C TRP A 320 -5.42 18.07 -7.96
N LEU A 321 -4.56 17.56 -8.85
CA LEU A 321 -4.80 17.58 -10.29
C LEU A 321 -6.09 16.84 -10.67
N GLY A 322 -6.28 15.63 -10.15
CA GLY A 322 -7.44 14.80 -10.45
C GLY A 322 -8.74 15.42 -9.92
N ASP A 323 -8.73 15.90 -8.69
CA ASP A 323 -9.88 16.55 -8.07
C ASP A 323 -10.30 17.84 -8.83
N THR A 324 -9.33 18.64 -9.26
CA THR A 324 -9.58 19.82 -10.10
C THR A 324 -10.25 19.46 -11.41
N LEU A 325 -9.74 18.45 -12.14
CA LEU A 325 -10.36 18.00 -13.39
C LEU A 325 -11.78 17.47 -13.17
N PHE A 326 -11.95 16.58 -12.19
CA PHE A 326 -13.23 15.90 -11.95
C PHE A 326 -14.30 16.88 -11.45
N ASN A 327 -13.94 17.83 -10.62
CA ASN A 327 -14.87 18.86 -10.13
C ASN A 327 -15.35 19.78 -11.27
N ALA A 328 -14.43 20.17 -12.16
CA ALA A 328 -14.78 21.01 -13.32
C ALA A 328 -15.75 20.31 -14.30
N HIS A 329 -15.76 18.98 -14.34
CA HIS A 329 -16.58 18.18 -15.26
C HIS A 329 -17.60 17.27 -14.54
N LEU A 330 -17.92 17.57 -13.27
CA LEU A 330 -18.72 16.68 -12.43
C LEU A 330 -20.10 16.37 -13.02
N ASP A 331 -20.79 17.36 -13.57
CA ASP A 331 -22.12 17.18 -14.14
C ASP A 331 -22.09 16.33 -15.42
N GLU A 332 -21.06 16.49 -16.24
CA GLU A 332 -20.84 15.65 -17.42
C GLU A 332 -20.54 14.20 -17.02
N LEU A 333 -19.71 14.00 -16.00
CA LEU A 333 -19.39 12.68 -15.45
C LEU A 333 -20.62 12.01 -14.83
N LYS A 334 -21.40 12.75 -14.03
CA LYS A 334 -22.67 12.25 -13.48
C LYS A 334 -23.62 11.77 -14.56
N THR A 335 -23.80 12.55 -15.61
CA THR A 335 -24.67 12.18 -16.73
C THR A 335 -24.18 10.92 -17.45
N LEU A 336 -22.85 10.79 -17.61
CA LEU A 336 -22.24 9.65 -18.29
C LEU A 336 -22.38 8.33 -17.51
N VAL A 337 -22.24 8.38 -16.18
CA VAL A 337 -22.16 7.17 -15.36
C VAL A 337 -23.41 6.91 -14.51
N SER A 338 -24.44 7.77 -14.55
CA SER A 338 -25.65 7.67 -13.71
C SER A 338 -26.28 6.27 -13.81
N GLY A 339 -26.54 5.78 -15.01
CA GLY A 339 -27.11 4.45 -15.20
C GLY A 339 -26.19 3.32 -14.70
N LEU A 340 -24.88 3.49 -14.77
CA LEU A 340 -23.92 2.50 -14.29
C LEU A 340 -23.83 2.51 -12.75
N VAL A 341 -23.84 3.70 -12.13
CA VAL A 341 -23.85 3.84 -10.67
C VAL A 341 -25.14 3.25 -10.07
N GLU A 342 -26.28 3.47 -10.72
CA GLU A 342 -27.57 2.94 -10.25
C GLU A 342 -27.68 1.41 -10.41
N THR A 343 -27.19 0.86 -11.53
CA THR A 343 -27.40 -0.56 -11.85
C THR A 343 -26.25 -1.47 -11.43
N ALA A 344 -25.00 -0.97 -11.46
CA ALA A 344 -23.79 -1.73 -11.21
C ALA A 344 -22.70 -0.91 -10.52
N PRO A 345 -22.95 -0.34 -9.31
CA PRO A 345 -22.00 0.56 -8.63
C PRO A 345 -20.66 -0.13 -8.29
N TRP A 346 -20.63 -1.45 -8.20
CA TRP A 346 -19.41 -2.25 -7.99
C TRP A 346 -18.39 -2.10 -9.15
N THR A 347 -18.80 -1.61 -10.31
CA THR A 347 -17.90 -1.33 -11.42
C THR A 347 -16.89 -0.23 -11.13
N PHE A 348 -17.10 0.55 -10.06
CA PHE A 348 -16.12 1.47 -9.51
C PHE A 348 -14.76 0.80 -9.23
N ALA A 349 -14.76 -0.52 -8.94
CA ALA A 349 -13.55 -1.31 -8.81
C ALA A 349 -12.65 -1.25 -10.05
N PHE A 350 -13.23 -1.20 -11.27
CA PHE A 350 -12.42 -1.09 -12.49
C PHE A 350 -11.74 0.27 -12.62
N ALA A 351 -12.41 1.35 -12.21
CA ALA A 351 -11.80 2.68 -12.19
C ALA A 351 -10.63 2.73 -11.18
N LEU A 352 -10.84 2.22 -9.97
CA LEU A 352 -9.79 2.13 -8.94
C LEU A 352 -8.61 1.29 -9.44
N PHE A 353 -8.88 0.13 -10.04
CA PHE A 353 -7.85 -0.75 -10.58
C PHE A 353 -7.06 -0.08 -11.70
N ALA A 354 -7.74 0.41 -12.73
CA ALA A 354 -7.07 1.03 -13.88
C ALA A 354 -6.23 2.24 -13.48
N PHE A 355 -6.75 3.10 -12.60
CA PHE A 355 -6.02 4.26 -12.12
C PHE A 355 -4.80 3.86 -11.29
N SER A 356 -4.94 2.85 -10.41
CA SER A 356 -3.82 2.38 -9.57
C SER A 356 -2.69 1.73 -10.39
N VAL A 357 -2.99 1.08 -11.52
CA VAL A 357 -1.99 0.58 -12.48
C VAL A 357 -1.12 1.71 -13.03
N LEU A 358 -1.71 2.89 -13.27
CA LEU A 358 -0.99 4.04 -13.82
C LEU A 358 -0.18 4.79 -12.77
N VAL A 359 -0.77 5.00 -11.58
CA VAL A 359 -0.21 5.87 -10.54
C VAL A 359 0.81 5.16 -9.64
N ASN A 360 0.74 3.83 -9.53
CA ASN A 360 1.56 3.03 -8.61
C ASN A 360 1.53 3.55 -7.14
N SER A 361 0.38 4.09 -6.70
CA SER A 361 0.17 4.62 -5.35
C SER A 361 -1.28 4.44 -4.91
N GLN A 362 -1.50 3.59 -3.90
CA GLN A 362 -2.84 3.39 -3.32
C GLN A 362 -3.40 4.67 -2.70
N GLY A 363 -2.56 5.38 -1.94
CA GLY A 363 -2.96 6.63 -1.30
C GLY A 363 -3.40 7.68 -2.31
N ALA A 364 -2.62 7.88 -3.40
CA ALA A 364 -2.98 8.80 -4.47
C ALA A 364 -4.24 8.34 -5.21
N THR A 365 -4.40 7.04 -5.46
CA THR A 365 -5.62 6.49 -6.09
C THR A 365 -6.86 6.80 -5.26
N VAL A 366 -6.81 6.56 -3.95
CA VAL A 366 -7.92 6.85 -3.03
C VAL A 366 -8.18 8.34 -2.97
N ALA A 367 -7.15 9.15 -2.76
CA ALA A 367 -7.29 10.61 -2.65
C ALA A 367 -7.86 11.26 -3.91
N THR A 368 -7.67 10.62 -5.08
CA THR A 368 -8.20 11.10 -6.37
C THR A 368 -9.61 10.58 -6.65
N LEU A 369 -9.85 9.27 -6.46
CA LEU A 369 -11.09 8.64 -6.95
C LEU A 369 -12.18 8.53 -5.87
N PHE A 370 -11.87 8.54 -4.57
CA PHE A 370 -12.90 8.50 -3.54
C PHE A 370 -13.76 9.78 -3.51
N PRO A 371 -13.19 11.00 -3.59
CA PRO A 371 -14.01 12.21 -3.75
C PRO A 371 -14.93 12.15 -4.96
N LEU A 372 -14.42 11.64 -6.10
CA LEU A 372 -15.24 11.42 -7.29
C LEU A 372 -16.36 10.41 -7.02
N GLY A 373 -16.06 9.26 -6.40
CA GLY A 373 -17.05 8.25 -6.05
C GLY A 373 -18.17 8.82 -5.15
N VAL A 374 -17.79 9.60 -4.14
CA VAL A 374 -18.74 10.34 -3.27
C VAL A 374 -19.60 11.29 -4.09
N SER A 375 -19.01 12.09 -4.96
CA SER A 375 -19.70 13.08 -5.81
C SER A 375 -20.64 12.43 -6.83
N LEU A 376 -20.31 11.22 -7.29
CA LEU A 376 -21.14 10.42 -8.19
C LEU A 376 -22.26 9.68 -7.46
N GLY A 377 -22.30 9.71 -6.13
CA GLY A 377 -23.31 9.03 -5.32
C GLY A 377 -23.11 7.52 -5.19
N ILE A 378 -21.87 7.02 -5.34
CA ILE A 378 -21.59 5.59 -5.14
C ILE A 378 -21.83 5.26 -3.66
N PRO A 379 -22.60 4.21 -3.35
CA PRO A 379 -22.87 3.82 -1.96
C PRO A 379 -21.56 3.57 -1.18
N PRO A 380 -21.45 4.08 0.05
CA PRO A 380 -20.20 3.98 0.82
C PRO A 380 -19.79 2.52 1.12
N GLU A 381 -20.74 1.61 1.31
CA GLU A 381 -20.47 0.18 1.45
C GLU A 381 -19.84 -0.44 0.18
N ILE A 382 -20.21 0.06 -1.01
CA ILE A 382 -19.59 -0.37 -2.27
C ILE A 382 -18.18 0.22 -2.37
N MET A 383 -17.98 1.47 -1.97
CA MET A 383 -16.65 2.07 -1.95
C MET A 383 -15.68 1.30 -1.05
N VAL A 384 -16.14 0.88 0.15
CA VAL A 384 -15.34 0.06 1.06
C VAL A 384 -15.15 -1.36 0.51
N GLY A 385 -16.20 -1.98 -0.03
CA GLY A 385 -16.13 -3.34 -0.60
C GLY A 385 -15.21 -3.44 -1.81
N THR A 386 -15.09 -2.37 -2.60
CA THR A 386 -14.21 -2.29 -3.78
C THR A 386 -12.82 -1.72 -3.46
N PHE A 387 -12.57 -1.30 -2.23
CA PHE A 387 -11.33 -0.61 -1.85
C PHE A 387 -10.06 -1.39 -2.19
N VAL A 388 -10.08 -2.72 -2.10
CA VAL A 388 -8.93 -3.55 -2.48
C VAL A 388 -8.46 -3.31 -3.92
N ALA A 389 -9.33 -2.83 -4.81
CA ALA A 389 -9.02 -2.61 -6.21
C ALA A 389 -7.98 -1.49 -6.45
N VAL A 390 -7.62 -0.69 -5.44
CA VAL A 390 -6.49 0.25 -5.51
C VAL A 390 -5.12 -0.42 -5.60
N ASN A 391 -5.07 -1.74 -5.62
CA ASN A 391 -3.83 -2.53 -5.66
C ASN A 391 -3.50 -3.08 -7.06
N GLY A 392 -3.77 -2.32 -8.12
CA GLY A 392 -3.57 -2.77 -9.51
C GLY A 392 -2.12 -2.76 -10.02
N TYR A 393 -1.16 -2.21 -9.30
CA TYR A 393 0.22 -2.01 -9.79
C TYR A 393 1.06 -3.28 -9.94
N PHE A 394 0.52 -4.44 -9.66
CA PHE A 394 1.12 -5.68 -10.12
C PHE A 394 0.86 -5.94 -11.61
N PHE A 395 -0.15 -5.30 -12.21
CA PHE A 395 -0.55 -5.55 -13.59
C PHE A 395 0.54 -5.22 -14.61
N ILE A 396 1.23 -4.08 -14.40
CA ILE A 396 2.48 -3.75 -15.09
C ILE A 396 3.62 -3.95 -14.10
N PRO A 397 4.58 -4.88 -14.35
CA PRO A 397 5.58 -5.28 -13.37
C PRO A 397 6.74 -4.28 -13.26
N ASN A 398 6.43 -2.99 -13.08
CA ASN A 398 7.40 -1.90 -12.92
C ASN A 398 7.54 -1.41 -11.47
N TYR A 399 6.78 -2.00 -10.53
CA TYR A 399 6.80 -1.60 -9.14
C TYR A 399 8.03 -2.17 -8.41
N GLY A 400 8.66 -1.34 -7.55
CA GLY A 400 9.94 -1.67 -6.93
C GLY A 400 10.04 -3.04 -6.25
N PRO A 401 9.13 -3.44 -5.34
CA PRO A 401 9.15 -4.77 -4.73
C PRO A 401 9.02 -5.94 -5.72
N ILE A 402 8.37 -5.73 -6.86
CA ILE A 402 8.30 -6.72 -7.94
C ILE A 402 9.68 -6.93 -8.55
N ILE A 403 10.34 -5.84 -8.94
CA ILE A 403 11.68 -5.88 -9.54
C ILE A 403 12.68 -6.49 -8.56
N ALA A 404 12.67 -6.03 -7.30
CA ALA A 404 13.54 -6.57 -6.27
C ALA A 404 13.35 -8.09 -6.04
N SER A 405 12.11 -8.59 -6.10
CA SER A 405 11.86 -10.03 -5.98
C SER A 405 12.49 -10.84 -7.10
N ILE A 406 12.52 -10.27 -8.32
CA ILE A 406 13.17 -10.89 -9.48
C ILE A 406 14.69 -10.92 -9.27
N ASP A 407 15.26 -9.81 -8.78
CA ASP A 407 16.70 -9.70 -8.53
C ASP A 407 17.16 -10.61 -7.38
N PHE A 408 16.35 -10.78 -6.34
CA PHE A 408 16.66 -11.67 -5.21
C PHE A 408 16.50 -13.16 -5.56
N ASP A 409 15.72 -13.49 -6.59
CA ASP A 409 15.58 -14.88 -7.02
C ASP A 409 16.72 -15.35 -7.94
N THR A 410 17.81 -15.77 -7.34
CA THR A 410 18.96 -16.31 -8.06
C THR A 410 18.66 -17.58 -8.86
N THR A 411 17.53 -18.25 -8.61
CA THR A 411 17.13 -19.44 -9.39
C THR A 411 16.57 -19.08 -10.77
N GLY A 412 16.10 -17.82 -10.97
CA GLY A 412 15.52 -17.34 -12.22
C GLY A 412 14.08 -17.79 -12.47
N THR A 413 13.43 -18.35 -11.44
CA THR A 413 12.02 -18.77 -11.54
C THR A 413 11.07 -17.60 -11.47
N THR A 414 11.40 -16.56 -10.67
CA THR A 414 10.67 -15.29 -10.60
C THR A 414 11.16 -14.39 -11.73
N ARG A 415 10.26 -14.03 -12.66
CA ARG A 415 10.67 -13.35 -13.89
C ARG A 415 9.57 -12.51 -14.53
N ILE A 416 9.98 -11.61 -15.41
CA ILE A 416 9.16 -11.03 -16.47
C ILE A 416 9.45 -11.84 -17.74
N GLY A 417 8.41 -12.42 -18.34
CA GLY A 417 8.54 -13.20 -19.56
C GLY A 417 8.73 -12.30 -20.81
N ARG A 418 8.66 -12.94 -22.00
CA ARG A 418 8.87 -12.23 -23.27
C ARG A 418 7.91 -11.06 -23.50
N TYR A 419 6.70 -11.15 -22.96
CA TYR A 419 5.68 -10.09 -23.02
C TYR A 419 5.50 -9.50 -21.62
N ILE A 420 5.31 -8.19 -21.51
CA ILE A 420 5.17 -7.47 -20.22
C ILE A 420 4.11 -8.10 -19.30
N LEU A 421 2.99 -8.55 -19.86
CA LEU A 421 1.89 -9.18 -19.10
C LEU A 421 2.16 -10.64 -18.69
N ASN A 422 3.20 -11.26 -19.23
CA ASN A 422 3.60 -12.63 -18.89
C ASN A 422 4.69 -12.62 -17.81
N HIS A 423 4.31 -12.34 -16.58
CA HIS A 423 5.23 -12.27 -15.45
C HIS A 423 4.68 -13.03 -14.23
N SER A 424 5.57 -13.36 -13.31
CA SER A 424 5.30 -14.19 -12.13
C SER A 424 4.24 -13.63 -11.17
N PHE A 425 3.91 -12.35 -11.25
CA PHE A 425 2.97 -11.67 -10.34
C PHE A 425 1.56 -11.54 -10.91
N MET A 426 1.37 -11.78 -12.21
CA MET A 426 0.07 -11.57 -12.88
C MET A 426 -1.02 -12.46 -12.29
N ILE A 427 -0.81 -13.77 -12.32
CA ILE A 427 -1.80 -14.74 -11.80
C ILE A 427 -1.98 -14.60 -10.28
N PRO A 428 -0.92 -14.55 -9.45
CA PRO A 428 -1.05 -14.28 -8.03
C PRO A 428 -1.84 -13.00 -7.70
N GLY A 429 -1.55 -11.92 -8.40
CA GLY A 429 -2.24 -10.64 -8.23
C GLY A 429 -3.71 -10.69 -8.62
N LEU A 430 -4.02 -11.22 -9.82
CA LEU A 430 -5.42 -11.33 -10.29
C LEU A 430 -6.26 -12.24 -9.41
N LEU A 431 -5.73 -13.39 -8.96
CA LEU A 431 -6.44 -14.28 -8.04
C LEU A 431 -6.70 -13.58 -6.70
N SER A 432 -5.67 -12.97 -6.10
CA SER A 432 -5.81 -12.24 -4.85
C SER A 432 -6.83 -11.10 -4.99
N MET A 433 -6.78 -10.36 -6.11
CA MET A 433 -7.72 -9.27 -6.39
C MET A 433 -9.16 -9.78 -6.50
N ALA A 434 -9.38 -10.80 -7.34
CA ALA A 434 -10.73 -11.32 -7.58
C ALA A 434 -11.38 -11.85 -6.28
N PHE A 435 -10.66 -12.68 -5.52
CA PHE A 435 -11.17 -13.22 -4.28
C PHE A 435 -11.37 -12.13 -3.21
N SER A 436 -10.42 -11.20 -3.06
CA SER A 436 -10.56 -10.12 -2.09
C SER A 436 -11.69 -9.16 -2.46
N LEU A 437 -11.92 -8.89 -3.74
CA LEU A 437 -13.01 -8.04 -4.21
C LEU A 437 -14.38 -8.66 -3.93
N VAL A 438 -14.55 -9.94 -4.28
CA VAL A 438 -15.81 -10.66 -4.01
C VAL A 438 -16.11 -10.72 -2.52
N LEU A 439 -15.10 -11.06 -1.70
CA LEU A 439 -15.24 -11.10 -0.25
C LEU A 439 -15.46 -9.69 0.34
N GLY A 440 -14.78 -8.68 -0.18
CA GLY A 440 -14.93 -7.29 0.24
C GLY A 440 -16.35 -6.78 0.04
N LEU A 441 -16.93 -7.00 -1.14
CA LEU A 441 -18.33 -6.66 -1.42
C LEU A 441 -19.31 -7.45 -0.55
N ALA A 442 -19.05 -8.74 -0.33
CA ALA A 442 -19.90 -9.58 0.54
C ALA A 442 -19.86 -9.09 2.00
N PHE A 443 -18.66 -8.84 2.55
CA PHE A 443 -18.51 -8.36 3.93
C PHE A 443 -19.03 -6.92 4.08
N ALA A 444 -18.82 -6.04 3.12
CA ALA A 444 -19.38 -4.69 3.17
C ALA A 444 -20.91 -4.72 3.26
N LYS A 445 -21.58 -5.54 2.43
CA LYS A 445 -23.03 -5.72 2.46
C LYS A 445 -23.53 -6.31 3.78
N MET A 446 -22.70 -7.11 4.49
CA MET A 446 -23.10 -7.76 5.76
C MET A 446 -22.86 -6.86 6.97
N LEU A 447 -21.85 -6.00 6.94
CA LEU A 447 -21.32 -5.32 8.12
C LEU A 447 -21.57 -3.81 8.12
N LEU A 448 -21.83 -3.22 6.94
CA LEU A 448 -22.11 -1.80 6.76
C LEU A 448 -23.55 -1.57 6.30
#